data_6ead0368a62d4342a998b83e79309a93
#
_entry.id   6ead0368a62d4342a998b83e79309a93
#
_cell.length_a   1.000
_cell.length_b   1.000
_cell.length_c   1.000
_cell.angle_alpha   90.00
_cell.angle_beta   90.00
_cell.angle_gamma   90.00
#
_symmetry.space_group_name_H-M   'P 1'
#
loop_
_entity.id
_entity.type
_entity.pdbx_description
1 polymer ?
#
loop_
_entity_poly.entity_id
_entity_poly.type
_entity_poly.pdbx_seq_one_letter_code
_entity_poly.pdbx_strand_id
1 'polypeptide(L)'
;MSVLENIFDRAKARAARVVLPEMEDPRIAEAAQQLRAKGLADPVPLSPVSDAMVAGLVERRGLKEAIARRMLAKPLFRAAAMVASGAADAMVADADSPTKRVIEAASIVIGLRPGVRTPSSFFLMLFPDGRDMIFADCALNLAPDAGQLADIARASEQSAKALLD
;
A
#
# COMPACT_ATOMS: atom_id res chain seq x y z
N MET A 1 17.64 17.75 10.81
CA MET A 1 16.70 16.63 11.01
C MET A 1 16.89 15.72 9.81
N SER A 2 17.11 14.44 10.02
CA SER A 2 17.23 13.49 8.90
C SER A 2 15.86 13.26 8.24
N VAL A 3 15.84 12.80 6.98
CA VAL A 3 14.60 12.43 6.29
C VAL A 3 13.80 11.40 7.10
N LEU A 4 14.49 10.45 7.73
CA LEU A 4 13.82 9.42 8.54
C LEU A 4 13.14 10.01 9.79
N GLU A 5 13.76 10.96 10.47
CA GLU A 5 13.16 11.66 11.61
C GLU A 5 11.92 12.44 11.18
N ASN A 6 12.00 13.17 10.07
CA ASN A 6 10.86 13.90 9.50
C ASN A 6 9.69 12.92 9.16
N ILE A 7 9.99 11.79 8.50
CA ILE A 7 8.97 10.77 8.19
C ILE A 7 8.33 10.24 9.47
N PHE A 8 9.08 9.96 10.52
CA PHE A 8 8.54 9.48 11.80
C PHE A 8 7.67 10.53 12.48
N ASP A 9 8.07 11.79 12.48
CA ASP A 9 7.27 12.87 13.10
C ASP A 9 5.97 13.09 12.33
N ARG A 10 6.01 13.04 11.00
CA ARG A 10 4.80 13.10 10.15
C ARG A 10 3.90 11.88 10.34
N ALA A 11 4.47 10.69 10.51
CA ALA A 11 3.72 9.48 10.78
C ALA A 11 2.98 9.58 12.11
N LYS A 12 3.65 10.03 13.18
CA LYS A 12 3.04 10.28 14.50
C LYS A 12 1.91 11.31 14.43
N ALA A 13 2.14 12.41 13.71
CA ALA A 13 1.13 13.47 13.56
C ALA A 13 -0.11 12.99 12.81
N ARG A 14 0.05 12.06 11.85
CA ARG A 14 -1.05 11.53 11.05
C ARG A 14 -1.82 10.42 11.76
N ALA A 15 -1.15 9.60 12.58
CA ALA A 15 -1.72 8.41 13.25
C ALA A 15 -2.54 7.54 12.29
N ALA A 16 -1.99 7.22 11.11
CA ALA A 16 -2.69 6.53 10.04
C ALA A 16 -3.16 5.13 10.49
N ARG A 17 -4.38 4.78 10.12
CA ARG A 17 -4.92 3.43 10.31
C ARG A 17 -4.32 2.49 9.28
N VAL A 18 -3.56 1.51 9.74
CA VAL A 18 -2.87 0.56 8.87
C VAL A 18 -3.43 -0.84 9.07
N VAL A 19 -3.88 -1.49 7.99
CA VAL A 19 -4.30 -2.89 8.04
C VAL A 19 -3.14 -3.80 7.64
N LEU A 20 -2.89 -4.80 8.47
CA LEU A 20 -1.83 -5.81 8.31
C LEU A 20 -2.52 -7.17 8.11
N PRO A 21 -2.67 -7.66 6.86
CA PRO A 21 -3.45 -8.89 6.59
C PRO A 21 -2.79 -10.18 7.10
N GLU A 22 -1.50 -10.13 7.45
CA GLU A 22 -0.67 -11.28 7.83
C GLU A 22 -0.42 -11.35 9.35
N MET A 23 -1.41 -10.93 10.16
CA MET A 23 -1.31 -10.85 11.63
C MET A 23 -1.10 -12.19 12.34
N GLU A 24 -1.28 -13.32 11.66
CA GLU A 24 -0.95 -14.65 12.17
C GLU A 24 0.56 -14.90 12.21
N ASP A 25 1.34 -14.16 11.41
CA ASP A 25 2.80 -14.18 11.48
C ASP A 25 3.27 -13.42 12.74
N PRO A 26 4.04 -14.05 13.64
CA PRO A 26 4.47 -13.42 14.89
C PRO A 26 5.32 -12.17 14.67
N ARG A 27 6.07 -12.08 13.57
CA ARG A 27 6.86 -10.89 13.22
C ARG A 27 5.95 -9.69 12.93
N ILE A 28 4.82 -9.93 12.26
CA ILE A 28 3.83 -8.89 11.94
C ILE A 28 3.06 -8.48 13.19
N ALA A 29 2.69 -9.44 14.03
CA ALA A 29 2.05 -9.14 15.30
C ALA A 29 2.94 -8.28 16.22
N GLU A 30 4.24 -8.59 16.30
CA GLU A 30 5.21 -7.78 17.03
C GLU A 30 5.38 -6.39 16.41
N ALA A 31 5.51 -6.29 15.08
CA ALA A 31 5.60 -5.01 14.38
C ALA A 31 4.37 -4.12 14.65
N ALA A 32 3.17 -4.69 14.66
CA ALA A 32 1.94 -3.98 14.98
C ALA A 32 1.97 -3.40 16.41
N GLN A 33 2.47 -4.17 17.39
CA GLN A 33 2.64 -3.68 18.76
C GLN A 33 3.66 -2.53 18.83
N GLN A 34 4.79 -2.65 18.12
CA GLN A 34 5.81 -1.61 18.08
C GLN A 34 5.31 -0.32 17.43
N LEU A 35 4.57 -0.42 16.30
CA LEU A 35 3.96 0.72 15.63
C LEU A 35 3.04 1.50 16.57
N ARG A 36 2.19 0.78 17.30
CA ARG A 36 1.27 1.38 18.28
C ARG A 36 2.03 1.99 19.46
N ALA A 37 2.98 1.27 20.04
CA ALA A 37 3.76 1.75 21.18
C ALA A 37 4.59 3.01 20.85
N LYS A 38 5.10 3.13 19.62
CA LYS A 38 5.83 4.30 19.14
C LYS A 38 4.94 5.42 18.59
N GLY A 39 3.62 5.20 18.52
CA GLY A 39 2.66 6.14 17.96
C GLY A 39 2.83 6.40 16.47
N LEU A 40 3.47 5.49 15.72
CA LEU A 40 3.77 5.67 14.29
C LEU A 40 2.57 5.37 13.39
N ALA A 41 1.70 4.47 13.81
CA ALA A 41 0.46 4.13 13.13
C ALA A 41 -0.53 3.51 14.12
N ASP A 42 -1.81 3.43 13.71
CA ASP A 42 -2.83 2.64 14.38
C ASP A 42 -3.11 1.35 13.59
N PRO A 43 -2.51 0.21 13.97
CA PRO A 43 -2.81 -1.07 13.37
C PRO A 43 -4.26 -1.48 13.65
N VAL A 44 -5.08 -1.50 12.59
CA VAL A 44 -6.49 -1.88 12.69
C VAL A 44 -6.70 -3.36 12.35
N PRO A 45 -7.63 -4.05 13.01
CA PRO A 45 -7.91 -5.45 12.74
C PRO A 45 -8.52 -5.63 11.35
N LEU A 46 -8.27 -6.79 10.74
CA LEU A 46 -8.88 -7.18 9.48
C LEU A 46 -10.39 -7.41 9.69
N SER A 47 -11.21 -6.53 9.13
CA SER A 47 -12.67 -6.57 9.27
C SER A 47 -13.27 -7.83 8.62
N PRO A 48 -14.39 -8.36 9.10
CA PRO A 48 -15.17 -9.35 8.38
C PRO A 48 -15.60 -8.85 6.99
N VAL A 49 -15.85 -9.76 6.07
CA VAL A 49 -16.41 -9.41 4.74
C VAL A 49 -17.81 -8.82 4.94
N SER A 50 -18.02 -7.60 4.46
CA SER A 50 -19.31 -6.93 4.49
C SER A 50 -19.95 -6.86 3.09
N ASP A 51 -21.27 -6.73 3.04
CA ASP A 51 -21.99 -6.56 1.77
C ASP A 51 -21.57 -5.27 1.06
N ALA A 52 -21.22 -4.23 1.79
CA ALA A 52 -20.69 -2.98 1.22
C ALA A 52 -19.35 -3.19 0.49
N MET A 53 -18.44 -3.99 1.05
CA MET A 53 -17.18 -4.35 0.37
C MET A 53 -17.45 -5.13 -0.91
N VAL A 54 -18.40 -6.08 -0.86
CA VAL A 54 -18.78 -6.89 -2.03
C VAL A 54 -19.39 -6.01 -3.11
N ALA A 55 -20.38 -5.18 -2.77
CA ALA A 55 -21.01 -4.25 -3.70
C ALA A 55 -20.00 -3.29 -4.34
N GLY A 56 -19.11 -2.71 -3.56
CA GLY A 56 -18.07 -1.83 -4.06
C GLY A 56 -17.09 -2.51 -5.03
N LEU A 57 -16.77 -3.79 -4.82
CA LEU A 57 -15.91 -4.54 -5.74
C LEU A 57 -16.67 -4.93 -7.02
N VAL A 58 -17.94 -5.34 -6.90
CA VAL A 58 -18.83 -5.61 -8.04
C VAL A 58 -18.96 -4.37 -8.93
N GLU A 59 -19.27 -3.21 -8.35
CA GLU A 59 -19.45 -1.96 -9.06
C GLU A 59 -18.18 -1.54 -9.80
N ARG A 60 -17.03 -1.54 -9.10
CA ARG A 60 -15.74 -1.10 -9.69
C ARG A 60 -15.21 -2.02 -10.78
N ARG A 61 -15.52 -3.32 -10.73
CA ARG A 61 -14.89 -4.32 -11.62
C ARG A 61 -15.87 -5.08 -12.50
N GLY A 62 -17.16 -4.85 -12.36
CA GLY A 62 -18.18 -5.60 -13.12
C GLY A 62 -18.21 -7.10 -12.82
N LEU A 63 -17.77 -7.50 -11.62
CA LEU A 63 -17.68 -8.91 -11.23
C LEU A 63 -19.05 -9.44 -10.77
N LYS A 64 -19.24 -10.76 -10.91
CA LYS A 64 -20.38 -11.43 -10.25
C LYS A 64 -20.16 -11.44 -8.74
N GLU A 65 -21.22 -11.24 -7.96
CA GLU A 65 -21.17 -11.17 -6.50
C GLU A 65 -20.47 -12.37 -5.86
N ALA A 66 -20.76 -13.60 -6.33
CA ALA A 66 -20.13 -14.82 -5.83
C ALA A 66 -18.59 -14.81 -6.02
N ILE A 67 -18.11 -14.20 -7.11
CA ILE A 67 -16.68 -14.05 -7.37
C ILE A 67 -16.08 -13.02 -6.40
N ALA A 68 -16.74 -11.88 -6.24
CA ALA A 68 -16.30 -10.83 -5.31
C ALA A 68 -16.22 -11.36 -3.87
N ARG A 69 -17.23 -12.08 -3.39
CA ARG A 69 -17.22 -12.72 -2.06
C ARG A 69 -16.06 -13.70 -1.89
N ARG A 70 -15.82 -14.56 -2.89
CA ARG A 70 -14.69 -15.51 -2.84
C ARG A 70 -13.33 -14.81 -2.84
N MET A 71 -13.20 -13.70 -3.54
CA MET A 71 -11.97 -12.89 -3.50
C MET A 71 -11.77 -12.26 -2.13
N LEU A 72 -12.80 -11.62 -1.58
CA LEU A 72 -12.75 -10.95 -0.28
C LEU A 72 -12.61 -11.91 0.91
N ALA A 73 -12.88 -13.21 0.72
CA ALA A 73 -12.55 -14.21 1.73
C ALA A 73 -11.02 -14.29 2.00
N LYS A 74 -10.19 -13.92 1.00
CA LYS A 74 -8.72 -13.90 1.15
C LYS A 74 -8.27 -12.66 1.89
N PRO A 75 -7.37 -12.77 2.90
CA PRO A 75 -6.94 -11.63 3.73
C PRO A 75 -6.42 -10.42 2.94
N LEU A 76 -5.55 -10.62 1.95
CA LEU A 76 -5.00 -9.54 1.11
C LEU A 76 -6.07 -8.73 0.39
N PHE A 77 -7.05 -9.41 -0.24
CA PHE A 77 -8.13 -8.74 -0.96
C PHE A 77 -9.07 -7.99 -0.02
N ARG A 78 -9.31 -8.54 1.15
CA ARG A 78 -10.13 -7.90 2.19
C ARG A 78 -9.44 -6.68 2.78
N ALA A 79 -8.13 -6.75 3.05
CA ALA A 79 -7.34 -5.61 3.50
C ALA A 79 -7.33 -4.49 2.44
N ALA A 80 -7.14 -4.84 1.16
CA ALA A 80 -7.27 -3.89 0.06
C ALA A 80 -8.67 -3.26 -0.02
N ALA A 81 -9.73 -4.01 0.28
CA ALA A 81 -11.10 -3.48 0.32
C ALA A 81 -11.31 -2.51 1.50
N MET A 82 -10.67 -2.73 2.63
CA MET A 82 -10.68 -1.76 3.74
C MET A 82 -10.03 -0.43 3.33
N VAL A 83 -8.91 -0.48 2.60
CA VAL A 83 -8.29 0.74 2.06
C VAL A 83 -9.20 1.40 1.03
N ALA A 84 -9.76 0.64 0.10
CA ALA A 84 -10.63 1.16 -0.95
C ALA A 84 -11.94 1.80 -0.41
N SER A 85 -12.42 1.36 0.75
CA SER A 85 -13.60 1.91 1.42
C SER A 85 -13.29 3.01 2.45
N GLY A 86 -12.02 3.32 2.69
CA GLY A 86 -11.60 4.27 3.72
C GLY A 86 -11.69 3.73 5.15
N ALA A 87 -11.89 2.44 5.35
CA ALA A 87 -11.83 1.80 6.67
C ALA A 87 -10.38 1.70 7.21
N ALA A 88 -9.40 1.70 6.32
CA ALA A 88 -7.98 1.86 6.61
C ALA A 88 -7.36 2.88 5.66
N ASP A 89 -6.28 3.51 6.07
CA ASP A 89 -5.56 4.50 5.26
C ASP A 89 -4.47 3.86 4.39
N ALA A 90 -3.94 2.73 4.84
CA ALA A 90 -2.93 1.95 4.13
C ALA A 90 -3.01 0.46 4.47
N MET A 91 -2.45 -0.36 3.59
CA MET A 91 -2.20 -1.78 3.80
C MET A 91 -0.69 -2.02 3.69
N VAL A 92 -0.13 -2.79 4.63
CA VAL A 92 1.26 -3.29 4.56
C VAL A 92 1.21 -4.81 4.61
N ALA A 93 1.84 -5.45 3.64
CA ALA A 93 1.88 -6.90 3.46
C ALA A 93 3.20 -7.29 2.77
N ASP A 94 3.46 -8.58 2.58
CA ASP A 94 4.64 -9.17 1.91
C ASP A 94 5.62 -9.86 2.90
N ALA A 95 5.13 -10.20 4.09
CA ALA A 95 5.92 -10.99 5.03
C ALA A 95 5.80 -12.51 4.78
N ASP A 96 4.60 -12.95 4.39
CA ASP A 96 4.26 -14.36 4.09
C ASP A 96 3.64 -14.53 2.69
N SER A 97 3.12 -13.45 2.13
CA SER A 97 2.51 -13.45 0.80
C SER A 97 3.53 -13.05 -0.27
N PRO A 98 3.58 -13.74 -1.43
CA PRO A 98 4.42 -13.29 -2.55
C PRO A 98 4.03 -11.89 -3.02
N THR A 99 5.01 -11.02 -3.28
CA THR A 99 4.82 -9.63 -3.74
C THR A 99 3.82 -9.51 -4.88
N LYS A 100 3.86 -10.46 -5.84
CA LYS A 100 2.89 -10.52 -6.94
C LYS A 100 1.43 -10.58 -6.45
N ARG A 101 1.16 -11.27 -5.36
CA ARG A 101 -0.20 -11.38 -4.79
C ARG A 101 -0.64 -10.10 -4.11
N VAL A 102 0.27 -9.39 -3.48
CA VAL A 102 -0.01 -8.07 -2.88
C VAL A 102 -0.36 -7.07 -3.98
N ILE A 103 0.44 -7.03 -5.06
CA ILE A 103 0.20 -6.17 -6.23
C ILE A 103 -1.14 -6.52 -6.90
N GLU A 104 -1.44 -7.81 -7.07
CA GLU A 104 -2.70 -8.28 -7.64
C GLU A 104 -3.90 -7.78 -6.81
N ALA A 105 -3.86 -7.94 -5.50
CA ALA A 105 -4.93 -7.49 -4.61
C ALA A 105 -5.11 -5.97 -4.68
N ALA A 106 -4.02 -5.20 -4.61
CA ALA A 106 -4.07 -3.75 -4.73
C ALA A 106 -4.62 -3.30 -6.09
N SER A 107 -4.12 -3.87 -7.18
CA SER A 107 -4.56 -3.52 -8.54
C SER A 107 -6.03 -3.84 -8.79
N ILE A 108 -6.52 -4.98 -8.30
CA ILE A 108 -7.90 -5.40 -8.52
C ILE A 108 -8.87 -4.66 -7.60
N VAL A 109 -8.52 -4.43 -6.34
CA VAL A 109 -9.47 -3.89 -5.37
C VAL A 109 -9.37 -2.38 -5.22
N ILE A 110 -8.17 -1.82 -5.10
CA ILE A 110 -7.95 -0.38 -4.98
C ILE A 110 -7.95 0.26 -6.38
N GLY A 111 -7.10 -0.25 -7.27
CA GLY A 111 -6.90 0.30 -8.61
C GLY A 111 -5.94 1.50 -8.62
N LEU A 112 -5.79 2.08 -9.80
CA LEU A 112 -4.97 3.28 -10.00
C LEU A 112 -5.80 4.54 -9.73
N ARG A 113 -5.13 5.62 -9.34
CA ARG A 113 -5.77 6.95 -9.23
C ARG A 113 -6.27 7.41 -10.62
N PRO A 114 -7.32 8.23 -10.66
CA PRO A 114 -7.75 8.84 -11.92
C PRO A 114 -6.59 9.56 -12.63
N GLY A 115 -6.47 9.33 -13.94
CA GLY A 115 -5.40 9.91 -14.76
C GLY A 115 -4.03 9.20 -14.70
N VAL A 116 -3.83 8.25 -13.80
CA VAL A 116 -2.63 7.41 -13.76
C VAL A 116 -2.83 6.19 -14.67
N ARG A 117 -1.93 5.98 -15.62
CA ARG A 117 -1.96 4.83 -16.54
C ARG A 117 -0.92 3.78 -16.19
N THR A 118 0.25 4.22 -15.73
CA THR A 118 1.38 3.36 -15.41
C THR A 118 1.59 3.31 -13.90
N PRO A 119 1.36 2.17 -13.24
CA PRO A 119 1.74 2.01 -11.84
C PRO A 119 3.27 2.00 -11.72
N SER A 120 3.79 2.54 -10.62
CA SER A 120 5.22 2.55 -10.34
C SER A 120 5.48 2.19 -8.88
N SER A 121 6.58 1.50 -8.66
CA SER A 121 7.12 1.23 -7.33
C SER A 121 8.42 1.99 -7.13
N PHE A 122 8.80 2.24 -5.86
CA PHE A 122 10.07 2.89 -5.58
C PHE A 122 10.69 2.40 -4.28
N PHE A 123 12.01 2.54 -4.18
CA PHE A 123 12.75 2.51 -2.93
C PHE A 123 13.18 3.91 -2.53
N LEU A 124 12.96 4.26 -1.27
CA LEU A 124 13.62 5.39 -0.64
C LEU A 124 14.99 4.93 -0.15
N MET A 125 16.04 5.42 -0.79
CA MET A 125 17.42 5.07 -0.47
C MET A 125 18.03 6.16 0.38
N LEU A 126 18.38 5.83 1.63
CA LEU A 126 19.04 6.69 2.59
C LEU A 126 20.50 6.27 2.67
N PHE A 127 21.42 7.09 2.13
CA PHE A 127 22.84 6.75 2.10
C PHE A 127 23.57 7.26 3.36
N PRO A 128 24.61 6.56 3.82
CA PRO A 128 25.40 6.98 5.00
C PRO A 128 26.11 8.33 4.83
N ASP A 129 26.33 8.76 3.59
CA ASP A 129 26.96 10.05 3.25
C ASP A 129 25.96 11.23 3.22
N GLY A 130 24.70 10.98 3.60
CA GLY A 130 23.64 11.99 3.69
C GLY A 130 22.91 12.28 2.38
N ARG A 131 23.16 11.49 1.33
CA ARG A 131 22.35 11.55 0.12
C ARG A 131 21.08 10.73 0.30
N ASP A 132 19.94 11.29 -0.11
CA ASP A 132 18.65 10.60 -0.11
C ASP A 132 18.11 10.57 -1.54
N MET A 133 17.68 9.40 -2.00
CA MET A 133 17.27 9.18 -3.39
C MET A 133 16.02 8.32 -3.49
N ILE A 134 15.23 8.56 -4.53
CA ILE A 134 14.15 7.65 -4.97
C ILE A 134 14.68 6.82 -6.14
N PHE A 135 14.67 5.50 -6.00
CA PHE A 135 14.96 4.55 -7.07
C PHE A 135 13.64 3.97 -7.57
N ALA A 136 13.30 4.18 -8.85
CA ALA A 136 12.07 3.72 -9.48
C ALA A 136 12.29 3.44 -10.99
N ASP A 137 11.54 2.54 -11.59
CA ASP A 137 10.61 1.56 -11.03
C ASP A 137 11.37 0.34 -10.51
N CYS A 138 10.96 -0.22 -9.37
CA CYS A 138 11.71 -1.30 -8.74
C CYS A 138 11.14 -2.69 -9.01
N ALA A 139 9.83 -2.82 -9.32
CA ALA A 139 9.21 -4.14 -9.30
C ALA A 139 7.98 -4.33 -10.21
N LEU A 140 7.47 -3.31 -10.87
CA LEU A 140 6.18 -3.39 -11.58
C LEU A 140 6.31 -3.50 -13.09
N ASN A 141 7.24 -2.75 -13.71
CA ASN A 141 7.36 -2.67 -15.15
C ASN A 141 8.69 -3.26 -15.63
N LEU A 142 8.67 -4.45 -16.23
CA LEU A 142 9.88 -5.15 -16.67
C LEU A 142 10.55 -4.50 -17.88
N ALA A 143 9.78 -3.93 -18.80
CA ALA A 143 10.28 -3.32 -20.03
C ALA A 143 9.40 -2.12 -20.41
N PRO A 144 9.48 -1.02 -19.65
CA PRO A 144 8.64 0.16 -19.89
C PRO A 144 9.01 0.85 -21.21
N ASP A 145 8.01 1.24 -21.97
CA ASP A 145 8.18 2.11 -23.13
C ASP A 145 8.46 3.57 -22.71
N ALA A 146 8.72 4.45 -23.70
CA ALA A 146 9.05 5.85 -23.42
C ALA A 146 7.92 6.60 -22.69
N GLY A 147 6.65 6.30 -22.99
CA GLY A 147 5.50 6.89 -22.31
C GLY A 147 5.38 6.42 -20.86
N GLN A 148 5.60 5.12 -20.64
CA GLN A 148 5.63 4.54 -19.30
C GLN A 148 6.80 5.08 -18.46
N LEU A 149 7.99 5.24 -19.06
CA LEU A 149 9.13 5.88 -18.38
C LEU A 149 8.82 7.32 -17.96
N ALA A 150 8.14 8.10 -18.80
CA ALA A 150 7.71 9.44 -18.46
C ALA A 150 6.69 9.45 -17.30
N ASP A 151 5.72 8.52 -17.30
CA ASP A 151 4.76 8.37 -16.19
C ASP A 151 5.47 7.98 -14.88
N ILE A 152 6.43 7.03 -14.93
CA ILE A 152 7.25 6.61 -13.79
C ILE A 152 8.04 7.80 -13.23
N ALA A 153 8.71 8.56 -14.09
CA ALA A 153 9.49 9.73 -13.67
C ALA A 153 8.61 10.78 -12.96
N ARG A 154 7.42 11.07 -13.48
CA ARG A 154 6.46 12.00 -12.86
C ARG A 154 5.95 11.50 -11.51
N ALA A 155 5.64 10.20 -11.39
CA ALA A 155 5.23 9.61 -10.12
C ALA A 155 6.36 9.67 -9.08
N SER A 156 7.59 9.43 -9.52
CA SER A 156 8.78 9.48 -8.67
C SER A 156 9.10 10.89 -8.18
N GLU A 157 8.94 11.91 -9.03
CA GLU A 157 9.06 13.32 -8.64
C GLU A 157 8.06 13.67 -7.53
N GLN A 158 6.79 13.25 -7.67
CA GLN A 158 5.78 13.48 -6.64
C GLN A 158 6.13 12.79 -5.31
N SER A 159 6.66 11.56 -5.38
CA SER A 159 7.09 10.82 -4.20
C SER A 159 8.31 11.47 -3.54
N ALA A 160 9.28 11.94 -4.34
CA ALA A 160 10.46 12.65 -3.83
C ALA A 160 10.06 13.93 -3.10
N LYS A 161 9.24 14.78 -3.71
CA LYS A 161 8.71 16.01 -3.06
C LYS A 161 7.95 15.71 -1.78
N ALA A 162 7.20 14.61 -1.74
CA ALA A 162 6.44 14.26 -0.55
C ALA A 162 7.29 13.70 0.60
N LEU A 163 8.47 13.13 0.33
CA LEU A 163 9.28 12.43 1.31
C LEU A 163 10.58 13.17 1.67
N LEU A 164 11.16 13.91 0.71
CA LEU A 164 12.49 14.53 0.85
C LEU A 164 12.42 16.03 1.11
N ASP A 165 11.30 16.70 0.80
CA ASP A 165 11.01 18.10 1.14
C ASP A 165 10.29 18.19 2.50
#